data_5e6d89d50dc7e1bba4a7a643a0b4be30
#
_entry.id   5e6d89d50dc7e1bba4a7a643a0b4be30
#
_cell.length_a   1.000
_cell.length_b   1.000
_cell.length_c   1.000
_cell.angle_alpha   90.00
_cell.angle_beta   90.00
_cell.angle_gamma   90.00
#
_symmetry.space_group_name_H-M   'P 1'
#
loop_
_entity.id
_entity.type
_entity.pdbx_description
1 polymer ?
#
loop_
_entity_poly.entity_id
_entity_poly.type
_entity_poly.pdbx_seq_one_letter_code
_entity_poly.pdbx_strand_id
1 'polypeptide(L)'
;MKRIMGIDYGDARTGIAVSDLLCSIVGTTTVIHSRRDEKTIAEIQKLIAENGITEIVVGLPKNMNGTEGPRAELCREFAARLEAETGLKVALWDERRTTVE
;
A
#
# COMPACT_ATOMS: atom_id res chain seq x y z
N MET A 1 16.44 -9.14 -7.38
CA MET A 1 15.27 -9.90 -6.96
C MET A 1 14.08 -8.98 -6.77
N LYS A 2 12.94 -9.42 -7.26
CA LYS A 2 11.74 -8.60 -7.20
C LYS A 2 11.01 -8.83 -5.90
N ARG A 3 10.78 -7.75 -5.15
CA ARG A 3 9.97 -7.80 -3.93
C ARG A 3 8.92 -6.72 -4.00
N ILE A 4 7.70 -7.09 -3.68
CA ILE A 4 6.56 -6.19 -3.79
C ILE A 4 6.01 -5.91 -2.41
N MET A 5 5.78 -4.63 -2.14
CA MET A 5 5.17 -4.20 -0.89
C MET A 5 3.71 -3.84 -1.17
N GLY A 6 2.80 -4.49 -0.47
CA GLY A 6 1.38 -4.15 -0.54
C GLY A 6 1.02 -3.22 0.59
N ILE A 7 0.30 -2.17 0.28
CA ILE A 7 -0.07 -1.16 1.27
C ILE A 7 -1.58 -1.01 1.30
N ASP A 8 -2.14 -1.12 2.50
CA ASP A 8 -3.55 -0.88 2.75
C ASP A 8 -3.65 0.41 3.56
N TYR A 9 -3.82 1.52 2.86
CA TYR A 9 -3.78 2.84 3.47
C TYR A 9 -5.06 3.12 4.26
N GLY A 10 -4.89 3.52 5.52
CA GLY A 10 -6.01 3.86 6.38
C GLY A 10 -5.77 5.17 7.11
N ASP A 11 -6.83 5.71 7.71
CA ASP A 11 -6.74 7.01 8.38
C ASP A 11 -5.80 7.00 9.57
N ALA A 12 -5.89 5.97 10.39
CA ALA A 12 -5.09 5.88 11.60
C ALA A 12 -4.13 4.71 11.58
N ARG A 13 -4.33 3.79 10.64
CA ARG A 13 -3.49 2.59 10.53
C ARG A 13 -3.27 2.26 9.07
N THR A 14 -2.05 1.97 8.74
CA THR A 14 -1.69 1.57 7.38
C THR A 14 -1.07 0.19 7.46
N GLY A 15 -1.68 -0.77 6.78
CA GLY A 15 -1.20 -2.13 6.76
C GLY A 15 -0.16 -2.32 5.67
N ILE A 16 0.92 -3.02 6.02
CA ILE A 16 2.02 -3.27 5.11
C ILE A 16 2.23 -4.77 5.01
N ALA A 17 2.29 -5.28 3.80
CA ALA A 17 2.62 -6.67 3.55
C ALA A 17 3.72 -6.74 2.51
N VAL A 18 4.64 -7.67 2.70
CA VAL A 18 5.76 -7.85 1.77
C VAL A 18 5.63 -9.23 1.15
N SER A 19 5.71 -9.29 -0.17
CA SER A 19 5.70 -10.56 -0.88
C SER A 19 7.05 -10.79 -1.53
N ASP A 20 7.41 -12.05 -1.68
CA ASP A 20 8.69 -12.43 -2.28
C ASP A 20 8.54 -12.72 -3.77
N LEU A 21 9.59 -13.28 -4.35
CA LEU A 21 9.65 -13.60 -5.77
C LEU A 21 8.51 -14.50 -6.25
N LEU A 22 8.01 -15.34 -5.37
CA LEU A 22 6.96 -16.29 -5.73
C LEU A 22 5.58 -15.69 -5.55
N CYS A 23 5.53 -14.41 -5.24
CA CYS A 23 4.29 -13.69 -4.96
C CYS A 23 3.51 -14.31 -3.79
N SER A 24 4.23 -15.02 -2.96
CA SER A 24 3.66 -15.54 -1.73
C SER A 24 3.78 -14.49 -0.65
N ILE A 25 2.73 -14.27 0.08
CA ILE A 25 2.80 -13.37 1.22
C ILE A 25 3.60 -14.09 2.29
N VAL A 26 4.86 -13.72 2.39
CA VAL A 26 5.71 -14.34 3.39
C VAL A 26 5.83 -13.42 4.57
N GLY A 27 5.08 -13.71 5.52
CA GLY A 27 5.46 -13.52 6.87
C GLY A 27 5.60 -12.13 7.45
N THR A 28 5.86 -11.10 6.75
CA THR A 28 6.02 -9.82 7.45
C THR A 28 4.85 -8.92 7.18
N THR A 29 3.88 -8.96 8.08
CA THR A 29 2.78 -8.02 8.05
C THR A 29 3.03 -7.01 9.16
N THR A 30 3.10 -5.75 8.79
CA THR A 30 3.36 -4.67 9.73
C THR A 30 2.24 -3.67 9.65
N VAL A 31 1.86 -3.10 10.78
CA VAL A 31 0.85 -2.03 10.80
C VAL A 31 1.52 -0.77 11.33
N ILE A 32 1.40 0.30 10.56
CA ILE A 32 1.92 1.59 10.96
C ILE A 32 0.76 2.38 11.57
N HIS A 33 0.92 2.75 12.83
CA HIS A 33 -0.09 3.52 13.55
C HIS A 33 0.27 4.99 13.49
N SER A 34 -0.30 5.70 12.52
CA SER A 34 -0.03 7.11 12.37
C SER A 34 -1.17 7.77 11.60
N ARG A 35 -1.50 8.98 11.98
CA ARG A 35 -2.47 9.79 11.25
C ARG A 35 -1.80 10.78 10.32
N ARG A 36 -0.48 10.80 10.30
CA ARG A 36 0.29 11.71 9.46
C ARG A 36 0.92 10.95 8.31
N ASP A 37 0.63 11.38 7.10
CA ASP A 37 1.19 10.75 5.91
C ASP A 37 2.71 10.82 5.89
N GLU A 38 3.26 11.94 6.36
CA GLU A 38 4.72 12.09 6.40
C GLU A 38 5.38 11.01 7.22
N LYS A 39 4.82 10.74 8.39
CA LYS A 39 5.38 9.72 9.26
C LYS A 39 5.17 8.32 8.66
N THR A 40 4.00 8.10 8.08
CA THR A 40 3.69 6.83 7.44
C THR A 40 4.68 6.56 6.30
N ILE A 41 4.94 7.56 5.48
CA ILE A 41 5.86 7.41 4.36
C ILE A 41 7.28 7.18 4.84
N ALA A 42 7.69 7.85 5.91
CA ALA A 42 9.02 7.65 6.47
C ALA A 42 9.21 6.21 6.94
N GLU A 43 8.20 5.64 7.58
CA GLU A 43 8.25 4.24 8.00
C GLU A 43 8.27 3.31 6.81
N ILE A 44 7.50 3.63 5.78
CA ILE A 44 7.48 2.82 4.56
C ILE A 44 8.86 2.83 3.90
N GLN A 45 9.50 4.00 3.82
CA GLN A 45 10.84 4.09 3.24
C GLN A 45 11.84 3.25 4.02
N LYS A 46 11.72 3.23 5.32
CA LYS A 46 12.57 2.41 6.16
C LYS A 46 12.37 0.93 5.84
N LEU A 47 11.12 0.51 5.73
CA LEU A 47 10.81 -0.87 5.39
C LEU A 47 11.28 -1.25 3.99
N ILE A 48 11.21 -0.31 3.06
CA ILE A 48 11.71 -0.53 1.70
C ILE A 48 13.19 -0.84 1.73
N ALA A 49 13.95 -0.06 2.50
CA ALA A 49 15.38 -0.27 2.59
C ALA A 49 15.71 -1.59 3.29
N GLU A 50 14.97 -1.91 4.35
CA GLU A 50 15.23 -3.11 5.12
C GLU A 50 14.88 -4.39 4.37
N ASN A 51 13.88 -4.33 3.50
CA ASN A 51 13.38 -5.51 2.81
C ASN A 51 13.74 -5.57 1.33
N GLY A 52 14.43 -4.58 0.82
CA GLY A 52 14.83 -4.57 -0.58
C GLY A 52 13.64 -4.51 -1.52
N ILE A 53 12.66 -3.68 -1.21
CA ILE A 53 11.44 -3.57 -2.02
C ILE A 53 11.75 -2.92 -3.36
N THR A 54 11.23 -3.49 -4.43
CA THR A 54 11.44 -2.96 -5.78
C THR A 54 10.18 -2.36 -6.39
N GLU A 55 9.01 -2.78 -5.91
CA GLU A 55 7.73 -2.25 -6.39
C GLU A 55 6.76 -2.12 -5.24
N ILE A 56 5.83 -1.20 -5.40
CA ILE A 56 4.82 -0.94 -4.39
C ILE A 56 3.43 -1.06 -5.02
N VAL A 57 2.51 -1.66 -4.29
CA VAL A 57 1.10 -1.74 -4.70
C VAL A 57 0.26 -1.17 -3.58
N VAL A 58 -0.60 -0.20 -3.92
CA VAL A 58 -1.51 0.40 -2.95
C VAL A 58 -2.92 -0.06 -3.26
N GLY A 59 -3.62 -0.58 -2.27
CA GLY A 59 -5.00 -1.00 -2.44
C GLY A 59 -5.90 0.21 -2.64
N LEU A 60 -6.75 0.15 -3.66
CA LEU A 60 -7.68 1.21 -3.96
C LEU A 60 -9.09 0.72 -3.66
N PRO A 61 -9.72 1.20 -2.59
CA PRO A 61 -11.05 0.72 -2.24
C PRO A 61 -12.09 1.28 -3.21
N LYS A 62 -12.92 0.41 -3.73
CA LYS A 62 -14.03 0.79 -4.60
C LYS A 62 -15.32 0.27 -4.03
N ASN A 63 -16.39 0.99 -4.30
CA ASN A 63 -17.72 0.52 -3.92
C ASN A 63 -18.08 -0.71 -4.74
N MET A 64 -19.10 -1.42 -4.30
CA MET A 64 -19.50 -2.66 -4.97
C MET A 64 -19.92 -2.42 -6.40
N ASN A 65 -20.44 -1.24 -6.70
CA ASN A 65 -20.85 -0.90 -8.06
C ASN A 65 -19.71 -0.36 -8.92
N GLY A 66 -18.49 -0.41 -8.42
CA GLY A 66 -17.32 0.03 -9.17
C GLY A 66 -16.99 1.50 -9.08
N THR A 67 -17.77 2.27 -8.35
CA THR A 67 -17.50 3.69 -8.19
C THR A 67 -16.48 3.91 -7.09
N GLU A 68 -15.75 5.01 -7.19
CA GLU A 68 -14.77 5.39 -6.20
C GLU A 68 -15.34 6.48 -5.31
N GLY A 69 -15.11 6.33 -4.00
CA GLY A 69 -15.52 7.33 -3.04
C GLY A 69 -14.36 8.22 -2.63
N PRO A 70 -14.59 9.10 -1.64
CA PRO A 70 -13.54 10.01 -1.17
C PRO A 70 -12.29 9.26 -0.69
N ARG A 71 -12.48 8.08 -0.15
CA ARG A 71 -11.34 7.31 0.35
C ARG A 71 -10.43 6.85 -0.78
N ALA A 72 -11.00 6.55 -1.94
CA ALA A 72 -10.18 6.17 -3.09
C ALA A 72 -9.31 7.32 -3.55
N GLU A 73 -9.83 8.54 -3.48
CA GLU A 73 -9.04 9.71 -3.83
C GLU A 73 -7.86 9.90 -2.88
N LEU A 74 -8.09 9.68 -1.59
CA LEU A 74 -7.01 9.77 -0.61
C LEU A 74 -5.93 8.74 -0.90
N CYS A 75 -6.33 7.54 -1.29
CA CYS A 75 -5.37 6.49 -1.62
C CYS A 75 -4.57 6.85 -2.87
N ARG A 76 -5.21 7.45 -3.86
CA ARG A 76 -4.51 7.87 -5.07
C ARG A 76 -3.49 8.96 -4.77
N GLU A 77 -3.87 9.93 -3.94
CA GLU A 77 -2.95 11.00 -3.56
C GLU A 77 -1.78 10.45 -2.76
N PHE A 78 -2.06 9.53 -1.87
CA PHE A 78 -1.01 8.91 -1.09
C PHE A 78 -0.05 8.14 -1.98
N ALA A 79 -0.58 7.40 -2.94
CA ALA A 79 0.24 6.63 -3.86
C ALA A 79 1.14 7.53 -4.71
N ALA A 80 0.59 8.64 -5.19
CA ALA A 80 1.36 9.58 -5.99
C ALA A 80 2.49 10.19 -5.17
N ARG A 81 2.21 10.56 -3.94
CA ARG A 81 3.22 11.11 -3.05
C ARG A 81 4.30 10.08 -2.73
N LEU A 82 3.86 8.85 -2.49
CA LEU A 82 4.79 7.78 -2.18
C LEU A 82 5.73 7.52 -3.34
N GLU A 83 5.22 7.51 -4.56
CA GLU A 83 6.05 7.32 -5.73
C GLU A 83 7.07 8.44 -5.87
N ALA A 84 6.65 9.66 -5.62
CA ALA A 84 7.55 10.81 -5.73
C ALA A 84 8.65 10.75 -4.68
N GLU A 85 8.32 10.29 -3.48
CA GLU A 85 9.31 10.29 -2.40
C GLU A 85 10.21 9.07 -2.39
N THR A 86 9.71 7.93 -2.86
CA THR A 86 10.52 6.70 -2.85
C THR A 86 11.26 6.49 -4.16
N GLY A 87 10.77 7.06 -5.23
CA GLY A 87 11.34 6.81 -6.54
C GLY A 87 11.01 5.44 -7.11
N LEU A 88 10.14 4.70 -6.45
CA LEU A 88 9.71 3.39 -6.91
C LEU A 88 8.38 3.46 -7.60
N LYS A 89 8.14 2.51 -8.50
CA LYS A 89 6.87 2.42 -9.19
C LYS A 89 5.78 2.02 -8.22
N VAL A 90 4.70 2.78 -8.19
CA VAL A 90 3.56 2.50 -7.34
C VAL A 90 2.35 2.20 -8.21
N ALA A 91 1.81 1.01 -8.08
CA ALA A 91 0.61 0.61 -8.80
C ALA A 91 -0.58 0.64 -7.86
N LEU A 92 -1.75 0.86 -8.43
CA LEU A 92 -2.98 0.84 -7.68
C LEU A 92 -3.70 -0.48 -7.96
N TRP A 93 -4.17 -1.11 -6.92
CA TRP A 93 -4.88 -2.37 -7.03
C TRP A 93 -6.34 -2.15 -6.68
N ASP A 94 -7.22 -2.53 -7.59
CA ASP A 94 -8.66 -2.39 -7.35
C ASP A 94 -9.10 -3.40 -6.31
N GLU A 95 -9.58 -2.89 -5.18
CA GLU A 95 -10.13 -3.74 -4.15
C GLU A 95 -11.61 -3.48 -4.03
N ARG A 96 -12.40 -4.43 -4.48
CA ARG A 96 -13.83 -4.39 -4.29
C ARG A 96 -14.16 -5.28 -3.12
N ARG A 97 -14.88 -4.74 -2.18
CA ARG A 97 -15.33 -5.54 -1.06
C ARG A 97 -16.56 -6.33 -1.48
N THR A 98 -16.30 -7.34 -2.25
CA THR A 98 -17.35 -8.28 -2.57
C THR A 98 -17.35 -9.34 -1.52
N THR A 99 -18.47 -9.52 -0.87
CA THR A 99 -18.58 -10.60 0.07
C THR A 99 -18.85 -11.84 -0.73
N VAL A 100 -17.87 -12.69 -0.76
CA VAL A 100 -18.03 -13.95 -1.43
C VAL A 100 -18.09 -15.01 -0.36
N GLU A 101 -19.12 -15.74 -0.39
CA GLU A 101 -19.22 -16.79 0.57
C GLU A 101 -19.04 -18.07 0.04
#